data_4acdcbe269c423f2dc4249dcd340f490
#
_entry.id   4acdcbe269c423f2dc4249dcd340f490
#
_cell.length_a   1.000
_cell.length_b   1.000
_cell.length_c   1.000
_cell.angle_alpha   90.00
_cell.angle_beta   90.00
_cell.angle_gamma   90.00
#
_symmetry.space_group_name_H-M   'P 1'
#
loop_
_entity.id
_entity.type
_entity.pdbx_description
1 polymer ?
#
loop_
_entity_poly.entity_id
_entity_poly.type
_entity_poly.pdbx_seq_one_letter_code
_entity_poly.pdbx_strand_id
1 'polypeptide(L)'
;IHDLVIQPSAKHLILGTHGRSLYKATIAPLQMMTSEVMAKEAHIFPISTIKKNRSWGNSWGRWSSPFIPKISIPYYLSSSRKVTINIFKEELLVASIVKDSDEGFNEFSYDLSFSEKGRKTYLTKFKEQSLKAAKNGIYFLPKGVYTVKIESSTEVFEIQ
;
A
#
# COMPACT_ATOMS: atom_id res chain seq x y z
N ILE A 1 -16.99 21.48 9.13
CA ILE A 1 -16.94 20.34 10.07
C ILE A 1 -17.91 20.66 11.18
N HIS A 2 -18.84 19.77 11.46
CA HIS A 2 -19.83 19.96 12.52
C HIS A 2 -19.37 19.29 13.82
N ASP A 3 -18.80 18.11 13.70
CA ASP A 3 -18.30 17.34 14.82
C ASP A 3 -17.10 16.49 14.44
N LEU A 4 -16.24 16.21 15.41
CA LEU A 4 -15.02 15.44 15.26
C LEU A 4 -14.87 14.51 16.47
N VAL A 5 -14.84 13.21 16.21
CA VAL A 5 -14.71 12.18 17.23
C VAL A 5 -13.55 11.24 16.92
N ILE A 6 -12.72 10.98 17.93
CA ILE A 6 -11.70 9.94 17.86
C ILE A 6 -12.25 8.69 18.54
N GLN A 7 -12.23 7.56 17.83
CA GLN A 7 -12.51 6.25 18.37
C GLN A 7 -11.18 5.58 18.75
N PRO A 8 -10.83 5.49 20.07
CA PRO A 8 -9.49 5.15 20.51
C PRO A 8 -9.07 3.71 20.19
N SER A 9 -9.97 2.74 20.36
CA SER A 9 -9.66 1.31 20.17
C SER A 9 -9.40 0.96 18.71
N ALA A 10 -10.14 1.58 17.76
CA ALA A 10 -9.92 1.39 16.34
C ALA A 10 -8.95 2.41 15.71
N LYS A 11 -8.48 3.38 16.50
CA LYS A 11 -7.59 4.47 16.04
C LYS A 11 -8.15 5.19 14.79
N HIS A 12 -9.46 5.47 14.83
CA HIS A 12 -10.15 6.18 13.76
C HIS A 12 -10.53 7.58 14.18
N LEU A 13 -10.32 8.52 13.27
CA LEU A 13 -10.90 9.84 13.30
C LEU A 13 -12.16 9.84 12.46
N ILE A 14 -13.27 10.28 13.03
CA ILE A 14 -14.55 10.42 12.35
C ILE A 14 -14.91 11.89 12.31
N LEU A 15 -15.23 12.40 11.13
CA LEU A 15 -15.60 13.77 10.87
C LEU A 15 -17.03 13.83 10.38
N GLY A 16 -17.89 14.54 11.09
CA GLY A 16 -19.24 14.90 10.64
C GLY A 16 -19.23 16.24 9.91
N THR A 17 -19.84 16.32 8.73
CA THR A 17 -19.97 17.56 7.97
C THR A 17 -21.42 18.03 7.90
N HIS A 18 -21.62 19.33 7.75
CA HIS A 18 -22.95 19.98 7.76
C HIS A 18 -23.84 19.63 6.57
N GLY A 19 -23.43 18.82 5.68
CA GLY A 19 -24.20 18.74 4.46
C GLY A 19 -24.34 17.38 3.82
N ARG A 20 -23.88 16.28 4.30
CA ARG A 20 -24.18 14.96 3.68
C ARG A 20 -23.15 13.86 3.88
N SER A 21 -21.99 14.09 4.51
CA SER A 21 -20.93 13.05 4.52
C SER A 21 -20.31 12.87 5.89
N LEU A 22 -20.07 11.63 6.23
CA LEU A 22 -19.18 11.22 7.29
C LEU A 22 -17.84 10.80 6.66
N TYR A 23 -16.77 11.36 7.15
CA TYR A 23 -15.43 10.96 6.75
C TYR A 23 -14.79 10.14 7.87
N LYS A 24 -14.11 9.07 7.48
CA LYS A 24 -13.33 8.24 8.39
C LYS A 24 -11.89 8.16 7.91
N ALA A 25 -10.96 8.46 8.80
CA ALA A 25 -9.54 8.29 8.56
C ALA A 25 -8.92 7.42 9.66
N THR A 26 -7.93 6.59 9.32
CA THR A 26 -7.10 5.93 10.33
C THR A 26 -6.02 6.90 10.78
N ILE A 27 -5.85 7.05 12.10
CA ILE A 27 -4.84 7.95 12.70
C ILE A 27 -3.69 7.16 13.33
N ALA A 28 -3.70 5.83 13.21
CA ALA A 28 -2.66 4.99 13.80
C ALA A 28 -1.24 5.41 13.38
N PRO A 29 -0.93 5.65 12.10
CA PRO A 29 0.41 6.08 11.70
C PRO A 29 0.79 7.45 12.27
N LEU A 30 -0.17 8.38 12.36
CA LEU A 30 0.07 9.72 12.94
C LEU A 30 0.37 9.64 14.45
N GLN A 31 -0.29 8.74 15.17
CA GLN A 31 0.00 8.50 16.58
C GLN A 31 1.37 7.84 16.84
N MET A 32 1.94 7.23 15.83
CA MET A 32 3.28 6.62 15.86
C MET A 32 4.39 7.60 15.46
N MET A 33 4.06 8.83 15.08
CA MET A 33 5.03 9.90 14.77
C MET A 33 5.65 10.45 16.05
N THR A 34 6.61 9.71 16.60
CA THR A 34 7.41 10.13 17.76
C THR A 34 8.60 11.00 17.32
N SER A 35 9.25 11.66 18.29
CA SER A 35 10.49 12.42 18.03
C SER A 35 11.58 11.53 17.40
N GLU A 36 11.64 10.25 17.79
CA GLU A 36 12.58 9.28 17.21
C GLU A 36 12.29 8.97 15.74
N VAL A 37 11.01 8.89 15.38
CA VAL A 37 10.59 8.71 13.97
C VAL A 37 10.91 9.97 13.17
N MET A 38 10.61 11.14 13.72
CA MET A 38 10.87 12.42 13.06
C MET A 38 12.37 12.75 12.89
N ALA A 39 13.24 12.14 13.70
CA ALA A 39 14.69 12.25 13.55
C ALA A 39 15.26 11.37 12.40
N LYS A 40 14.47 10.46 11.83
CA LYS A 40 14.90 9.61 10.71
C LYS A 40 14.72 10.33 9.38
N GLU A 41 15.54 9.98 8.41
CA GLU A 41 15.40 10.48 7.04
C GLU A 41 14.11 9.97 6.37
N ALA A 42 13.79 8.71 6.60
CA ALA A 42 12.57 8.06 6.16
C ALA A 42 12.13 7.00 7.16
N HIS A 43 10.81 6.78 7.27
CA HIS A 43 10.25 5.71 8.10
C HIS A 43 8.95 5.20 7.47
N ILE A 44 8.84 3.88 7.29
CA ILE A 44 7.60 3.23 6.85
C ILE A 44 6.85 2.77 8.10
N PHE A 45 5.57 3.12 8.19
CA PHE A 45 4.70 2.65 9.28
C PHE A 45 4.14 1.25 8.96
N PRO A 46 3.64 0.52 9.97
CA PRO A 46 3.05 -0.80 9.77
C PRO A 46 2.00 -0.83 8.69
N ILE A 47 2.10 -1.82 7.81
CA ILE A 47 1.22 -2.01 6.66
C ILE A 47 0.24 -3.13 6.98
N SER A 48 -1.06 -2.90 6.69
CA SER A 48 -2.10 -3.88 6.97
C SER A 48 -2.00 -5.10 6.05
N THR A 49 -2.34 -6.27 6.59
CA THR A 49 -2.53 -7.49 5.79
C THR A 49 -3.75 -7.35 4.88
N ILE A 50 -3.66 -7.90 3.67
CA ILE A 50 -4.77 -7.95 2.72
C ILE A 50 -5.12 -9.38 2.33
N LYS A 51 -6.41 -9.69 2.21
CA LYS A 51 -6.88 -11.00 1.76
C LYS A 51 -7.10 -11.01 0.26
N LYS A 52 -6.40 -11.90 -0.44
CA LYS A 52 -6.62 -12.13 -1.86
C LYS A 52 -7.97 -12.82 -2.08
N ASN A 53 -8.76 -12.26 -2.99
CA ASN A 53 -10.04 -12.82 -3.35
C ASN A 53 -10.25 -12.85 -4.87
N ARG A 54 -11.33 -13.50 -5.31
CA ARG A 54 -11.63 -13.70 -6.72
C ARG A 54 -12.09 -12.42 -7.44
N SER A 55 -12.37 -11.33 -6.72
CA SER A 55 -12.79 -10.06 -7.34
C SER A 55 -11.65 -9.29 -7.97
N TRP A 56 -10.38 -9.59 -7.62
CA TRP A 56 -9.22 -8.88 -8.13
C TRP A 56 -9.14 -8.96 -9.66
N GLY A 57 -9.23 -7.81 -10.32
CA GLY A 57 -9.24 -7.68 -11.77
C GLY A 57 -10.54 -8.12 -12.45
N ASN A 58 -11.59 -8.38 -11.68
CA ASN A 58 -12.90 -8.77 -12.20
C ASN A 58 -13.89 -7.61 -12.09
N SER A 59 -14.80 -7.49 -13.05
CA SER A 59 -15.94 -6.57 -13.04
C SER A 59 -17.17 -7.28 -12.48
N TRP A 60 -17.99 -6.56 -11.70
CA TRP A 60 -19.25 -7.08 -11.18
C TRP A 60 -20.35 -7.20 -12.23
N GLY A 61 -20.24 -6.42 -13.27
CA GLY A 61 -21.21 -6.39 -14.37
C GLY A 61 -20.57 -5.85 -15.64
N ARG A 62 -21.31 -5.94 -16.72
CA ARG A 62 -20.85 -5.56 -18.07
C ARG A 62 -20.37 -4.10 -18.18
N TRP A 63 -20.90 -3.23 -17.32
CA TRP A 63 -20.63 -1.77 -17.34
C TRP A 63 -19.83 -1.28 -16.13
N SER A 64 -19.38 -2.18 -15.25
CA SER A 64 -18.56 -1.80 -14.09
C SER A 64 -17.08 -1.95 -14.37
N SER A 65 -16.28 -1.02 -13.83
CA SER A 65 -14.83 -1.12 -13.85
C SER A 65 -14.35 -2.35 -13.08
N PRO A 66 -13.25 -3.00 -13.51
CA PRO A 66 -12.64 -4.09 -12.75
C PRO A 66 -12.21 -3.63 -11.36
N PHE A 67 -12.41 -4.48 -10.36
CA PHE A 67 -11.94 -4.21 -9.01
C PHE A 67 -10.41 -4.30 -8.96
N ILE A 68 -9.76 -3.19 -8.60
CA ILE A 68 -8.33 -3.11 -8.36
C ILE A 68 -8.09 -3.14 -6.86
N PRO A 69 -7.39 -4.17 -6.32
CA PRO A 69 -7.04 -4.20 -4.91
C PRO A 69 -6.09 -3.04 -4.58
N LYS A 70 -6.15 -2.54 -3.36
CA LYS A 70 -5.26 -1.48 -2.91
C LYS A 70 -4.81 -1.76 -1.50
N ILE A 71 -3.52 -1.56 -1.26
CA ILE A 71 -2.94 -1.53 0.09
C ILE A 71 -2.34 -0.15 0.32
N SER A 72 -2.57 0.40 1.50
CA SER A 72 -1.97 1.66 1.90
C SER A 72 -0.58 1.42 2.48
N ILE A 73 0.40 2.16 1.99
CA ILE A 73 1.78 2.20 2.49
C ILE A 73 1.99 3.59 3.09
N PRO A 74 1.78 3.76 4.41
CA PRO A 74 2.04 5.02 5.09
C PRO A 74 3.53 5.16 5.40
N TYR A 75 4.11 6.35 5.17
CA TYR A 75 5.51 6.62 5.46
C TYR A 75 5.76 8.08 5.80
N TYR A 76 6.87 8.33 6.47
CA TYR A 76 7.37 9.66 6.85
C TYR A 76 8.65 9.97 6.06
N LEU A 77 8.82 11.24 5.69
CA LEU A 77 10.06 11.79 5.14
C LEU A 77 10.45 13.07 5.87
N SER A 78 11.75 13.25 6.12
CA SER A 78 12.30 14.47 6.76
C SER A 78 12.38 15.67 5.80
N SER A 79 12.20 15.47 4.48
CA SER A 79 12.21 16.52 3.46
C SER A 79 11.50 16.08 2.21
N SER A 80 10.91 17.03 1.48
CA SER A 80 10.25 16.77 0.19
C SER A 80 11.27 16.31 -0.85
N ARG A 81 11.01 15.16 -1.49
CA ARG A 81 11.86 14.59 -2.53
C ARG A 81 11.17 13.51 -3.35
N LYS A 82 11.81 13.15 -4.42
CA LYS A 82 11.43 11.98 -5.20
C LYS A 82 11.97 10.73 -4.52
N VAL A 83 11.07 9.80 -4.19
CA VAL A 83 11.42 8.52 -3.55
C VAL A 83 11.12 7.35 -4.47
N THR A 84 11.87 6.28 -4.30
CA THR A 84 11.61 5.01 -4.97
C THR A 84 11.05 4.02 -3.96
N ILE A 85 9.82 3.58 -4.18
CA ILE A 85 9.14 2.56 -3.39
C ILE A 85 9.39 1.21 -4.08
N ASN A 86 10.19 0.38 -3.45
CA ASN A 86 10.54 -0.93 -3.95
C ASN A 86 9.78 -2.01 -3.18
N ILE A 87 9.19 -2.95 -3.91
CA ILE A 87 8.47 -4.10 -3.35
C ILE A 87 9.25 -5.37 -3.69
N PHE A 88 9.55 -6.16 -2.68
CA PHE A 88 10.32 -7.40 -2.83
C PHE A 88 9.50 -8.62 -2.39
N LYS A 89 9.70 -9.72 -3.08
CA LYS A 89 9.36 -11.06 -2.62
C LYS A 89 10.66 -11.78 -2.30
N GLU A 90 10.94 -12.03 -1.02
CA GLU A 90 12.29 -12.41 -0.57
C GLU A 90 13.29 -11.31 -1.01
N GLU A 91 14.31 -11.65 -1.78
CA GLU A 91 15.29 -10.71 -2.35
C GLU A 91 14.93 -10.26 -3.78
N LEU A 92 13.81 -10.73 -4.33
CA LEU A 92 13.41 -10.45 -5.70
C LEU A 92 12.58 -9.19 -5.79
N LEU A 93 13.06 -8.18 -6.52
CA LEU A 93 12.31 -6.96 -6.82
C LEU A 93 11.11 -7.29 -7.74
N VAL A 94 9.90 -7.18 -7.22
CA VAL A 94 8.64 -7.48 -7.95
C VAL A 94 7.95 -6.23 -8.48
N ALA A 95 8.12 -5.09 -7.83
CA ALA A 95 7.65 -3.79 -8.31
C ALA A 95 8.58 -2.67 -7.82
N SER A 96 8.68 -1.60 -8.60
CA SER A 96 9.42 -0.40 -8.27
C SER A 96 8.67 0.81 -8.80
N ILE A 97 8.33 1.73 -7.93
CA ILE A 97 7.51 2.90 -8.22
C ILE A 97 8.26 4.15 -7.77
N VAL A 98 8.38 5.12 -8.67
CA VAL A 98 8.97 6.43 -8.33
C VAL A 98 7.83 7.42 -8.11
N LYS A 99 7.90 8.15 -6.99
CA LYS A 99 6.88 9.13 -6.62
C LYS A 99 7.51 10.39 -6.04
N ASP A 100 6.99 11.55 -6.42
CA ASP A 100 7.26 12.80 -5.71
C ASP A 100 6.49 12.77 -4.40
N SER A 101 7.17 13.07 -3.31
CA SER A 101 6.63 12.99 -1.94
C SER A 101 7.03 14.22 -1.14
N ASP A 102 6.12 14.66 -0.29
CA ASP A 102 6.32 15.84 0.55
C ASP A 102 7.03 15.50 1.86
N GLU A 103 7.57 16.53 2.50
CA GLU A 103 8.03 16.44 3.87
C GLU A 103 6.87 16.06 4.80
N GLY A 104 7.16 15.24 5.82
CA GLY A 104 6.20 14.79 6.80
C GLY A 104 5.53 13.47 6.43
N PHE A 105 4.26 13.33 6.79
CA PHE A 105 3.47 12.12 6.57
C PHE A 105 2.99 12.01 5.13
N ASN A 106 3.25 10.86 4.54
CA ASN A 106 2.81 10.50 3.20
C ASN A 106 2.05 9.17 3.21
N GLU A 107 1.20 8.98 2.21
CA GLU A 107 0.51 7.72 1.98
C GLU A 107 0.58 7.35 0.49
N PHE A 108 0.98 6.12 0.22
CA PHE A 108 0.99 5.57 -1.13
C PHE A 108 0.01 4.40 -1.24
N SER A 109 -0.89 4.48 -2.20
CA SER A 109 -1.84 3.41 -2.50
C SER A 109 -1.26 2.50 -3.58
N TYR A 110 -0.84 1.29 -3.21
CA TYR A 110 -0.27 0.30 -4.11
C TYR A 110 -1.34 -0.70 -4.55
N ASP A 111 -1.42 -0.97 -5.84
CA ASP A 111 -2.44 -1.83 -6.47
C ASP A 111 -2.09 -3.32 -6.47
N LEU A 112 -1.00 -3.70 -5.83
CA LEU A 112 -0.52 -5.08 -5.73
C LEU A 112 -0.17 -5.75 -7.07
N SER A 113 0.11 -4.98 -8.11
CA SER A 113 0.52 -5.48 -9.41
C SER A 113 2.04 -5.67 -9.50
N PHE A 114 2.46 -6.61 -10.34
CA PHE A 114 3.86 -6.69 -10.73
C PHE A 114 4.24 -5.54 -11.67
N SER A 115 5.46 -5.04 -11.55
CA SER A 115 6.08 -4.36 -12.68
C SER A 115 6.39 -5.38 -13.79
N GLU A 116 6.50 -4.93 -15.04
CA GLU A 116 6.80 -5.85 -16.16
C GLU A 116 8.12 -6.59 -15.94
N LYS A 117 9.16 -5.87 -15.50
CA LYS A 117 10.47 -6.44 -15.18
C LYS A 117 10.37 -7.43 -14.00
N GLY A 118 9.68 -7.03 -12.92
CA GLY A 118 9.50 -7.87 -11.74
C GLY A 118 8.76 -9.17 -12.05
N ARG A 119 7.73 -9.11 -12.91
CA ARG A 119 7.01 -10.29 -13.39
C ARG A 119 7.92 -11.28 -14.13
N LYS A 120 8.73 -10.78 -15.09
CA LYS A 120 9.66 -11.61 -15.86
C LYS A 120 10.65 -12.33 -14.93
N THR A 121 11.24 -11.58 -14.00
CA THR A 121 12.22 -12.12 -13.05
C THR A 121 11.55 -13.11 -12.07
N TYR A 122 10.31 -12.83 -11.63
CA TYR A 122 9.53 -13.72 -10.78
C TYR A 122 9.29 -15.08 -11.44
N LEU A 123 8.83 -15.10 -12.69
CA LEU A 123 8.59 -16.33 -13.46
C LEU A 123 9.86 -17.13 -13.72
N THR A 124 11.01 -16.45 -13.80
CA THR A 124 12.30 -17.13 -13.97
C THR A 124 12.73 -17.83 -12.68
N LYS A 125 12.51 -17.19 -11.51
CA LYS A 125 12.92 -17.74 -10.19
C LYS A 125 11.93 -18.80 -9.69
N PHE A 126 10.63 -18.60 -9.87
CA PHE A 126 9.55 -19.46 -9.37
C PHE A 126 8.85 -20.20 -10.51
N LYS A 127 9.60 -20.98 -11.27
CA LYS A 127 9.13 -21.68 -12.49
C LYS A 127 7.92 -22.60 -12.29
N GLU A 128 7.75 -23.14 -11.08
CA GLU A 128 6.65 -24.04 -10.74
C GLU A 128 5.34 -23.30 -10.40
N GLN A 129 5.40 -21.99 -10.17
CA GLN A 129 4.23 -21.19 -9.84
C GLN A 129 3.58 -20.63 -11.11
N SER A 130 2.40 -21.13 -11.47
CA SER A 130 1.64 -20.58 -12.58
C SER A 130 1.07 -19.21 -12.22
N LEU A 131 1.66 -18.16 -12.74
CA LEU A 131 1.13 -16.79 -12.60
C LEU A 131 0.15 -16.53 -13.75
N LYS A 132 -1.13 -16.32 -13.40
CA LYS A 132 -2.17 -16.02 -14.38
C LYS A 132 -2.55 -14.55 -14.31
N ALA A 133 -2.74 -13.94 -15.48
CA ALA A 133 -3.34 -12.61 -15.54
C ALA A 133 -4.79 -12.66 -15.05
N ALA A 134 -5.22 -11.63 -14.34
CA ALA A 134 -6.63 -11.42 -14.06
C ALA A 134 -7.40 -11.05 -15.34
N LYS A 135 -8.74 -11.00 -15.28
CA LYS A 135 -9.55 -10.70 -16.48
C LYS A 135 -9.26 -9.34 -17.12
N ASN A 136 -8.78 -8.39 -16.32
CA ASN A 136 -8.33 -7.08 -16.81
C ASN A 136 -6.92 -7.07 -17.39
N GLY A 137 -6.26 -8.22 -17.51
CA GLY A 137 -4.89 -8.36 -18.02
C GLY A 137 -3.78 -8.07 -17.01
N ILE A 138 -4.11 -7.62 -15.80
CA ILE A 138 -3.11 -7.29 -14.77
C ILE A 138 -2.66 -8.58 -14.05
N TYR A 139 -1.36 -8.66 -13.80
CA TYR A 139 -0.76 -9.71 -12.98
C TYR A 139 -0.59 -9.20 -11.55
N PHE A 140 -1.45 -9.66 -10.65
CA PHE A 140 -1.37 -9.33 -9.23
C PHE A 140 -0.43 -10.26 -8.48
N LEU A 141 0.18 -9.73 -7.43
CA LEU A 141 1.05 -10.48 -6.54
C LEU A 141 0.32 -11.71 -5.96
N PRO A 142 0.95 -12.90 -5.91
CA PRO A 142 0.38 -14.07 -5.24
C PRO A 142 0.36 -13.91 -3.72
N LYS A 143 -0.27 -14.86 -3.04
CA LYS A 143 -0.25 -14.97 -1.57
C LYS A 143 1.18 -15.09 -1.05
N GLY A 144 1.44 -14.49 0.10
CA GLY A 144 2.74 -14.55 0.79
C GLY A 144 3.16 -13.23 1.40
N VAL A 145 4.35 -13.23 1.95
CA VAL A 145 4.97 -12.07 2.61
C VAL A 145 5.82 -11.29 1.60
N TYR A 146 5.73 -9.98 1.68
CA TYR A 146 6.44 -9.02 0.82
C TYR A 146 7.10 -7.96 1.69
N THR A 147 8.24 -7.45 1.24
CA THR A 147 8.97 -6.37 1.89
C THR A 147 8.86 -5.09 1.06
N VAL A 148 8.46 -4.01 1.70
CA VAL A 148 8.52 -2.65 1.13
C VAL A 148 9.80 -2.00 1.59
N LYS A 149 10.49 -1.31 0.69
CA LYS A 149 11.68 -0.52 1.00
C LYS A 149 11.55 0.89 0.42
N ILE A 150 11.76 1.89 1.25
CA ILE A 150 11.87 3.30 0.90
C ILE A 150 13.14 3.82 1.59
N GLU A 151 14.13 4.26 0.82
CA GLU A 151 15.46 4.65 1.32
C GLU A 151 16.07 3.55 2.21
N SER A 152 16.43 3.88 3.45
CA SER A 152 16.94 2.93 4.44
C SER A 152 15.85 2.21 5.24
N SER A 153 14.58 2.64 5.12
CA SER A 153 13.45 2.07 5.87
C SER A 153 12.85 0.87 5.16
N THR A 154 12.52 -0.16 5.93
CA THR A 154 11.88 -1.39 5.43
C THR A 154 10.70 -1.77 6.33
N GLU A 155 9.64 -2.29 5.72
CA GLU A 155 8.46 -2.82 6.41
C GLU A 155 7.91 -4.01 5.62
N VAL A 156 7.13 -4.85 6.27
CA VAL A 156 6.57 -6.04 5.64
C VAL A 156 5.05 -5.97 5.57
N PHE A 157 4.47 -6.58 4.54
CA PHE A 157 3.04 -6.84 4.47
C PHE A 157 2.77 -8.26 3.96
N GLU A 158 1.58 -8.76 4.25
CA GLU A 158 1.16 -10.10 3.86
C GLU A 158 -0.08 -10.07 2.98
N ILE A 159 -0.07 -10.88 1.94
CA ILE A 159 -1.25 -11.23 1.12
C ILE A 159 -1.68 -12.65 1.50
N GLN A 160 -2.84 -12.76 2.15
CA GLN A 160 -3.44 -14.03 2.60
C GLN A 160 -4.45 -14.60 1.60
#